data_b5afc6eb91589a3c4fd79854a2e8ba53
#
_entry.id   b5afc6eb91589a3c4fd79854a2e8ba53
#
_cell.length_a   1.000
_cell.length_b   1.000
_cell.length_c   1.000
_cell.angle_alpha   90.00
_cell.angle_beta   90.00
_cell.angle_gamma   90.00
#
_symmetry.space_group_name_H-M   'P 1'
#
loop_
_entity.id
_entity.type
_entity.pdbx_description
1 polymer ?
#
loop_
_entity_poly.entity_id
_entity_poly.type
_entity_poly.pdbx_seq_one_letter_code
_entity_poly.pdbx_strand_id
1 'polypeptide(L)'
;MREFSSDFGRSRFLPPEKVVREGEDGTIEEIMREAAAAGQDMTVRGAGRSCNSQTLTRGTVLDNFRDGATPRFTGEDHLVEVPSGITWLELESWLNERGRANPVLPSYLRLTVGGTLSVGGFGLGSIRSGLQIDQVREIEVVDGTGRTHRCSSHENSELFRFALGGAGQAGFIRTAVLRTVAREAAVPVSRIEHGGLHDLVKYLPGVAREPGVGGYFGMYDRNSWYSQVSWTADAAEVPEQAHPVPAYASLLHQEVEQHLSPLLHGETHANLWADYVLDEAGLERFAAALEGLMSESPLTETLISLYFLVVRRPESSIPFAFAPVLDAPVQYGIGVFASAARSDTGAVSRTRQVQRQLLEICAEAGGRPYLYGAHAFDEELLRTFYGASALRGVEELRVRHGLTHFSRRAFGGVRP
;
A
#
# COMPACT_ATOMS: atom_id res chain seq x y z
N MET A 1 -0.43 -24.55 2.55
CA MET A 1 -0.24 -24.64 1.07
C MET A 1 -1.37 -23.98 0.30
N ARG A 2 -2.67 -24.32 0.53
CA ARG A 2 -3.81 -23.76 -0.24
C ARG A 2 -3.90 -22.22 -0.10
N GLU A 3 -3.73 -21.69 1.10
CA GLU A 3 -3.76 -20.24 1.36
C GLU A 3 -2.64 -19.44 0.65
N PHE A 4 -1.49 -20.08 0.37
CA PHE A 4 -0.36 -19.48 -0.34
C PHE A 4 -0.48 -19.58 -1.87
N SER A 5 -1.53 -20.23 -2.35
CA SER A 5 -1.77 -20.44 -3.79
C SER A 5 -2.57 -19.30 -4.44
N SER A 6 -3.07 -18.37 -3.64
CA SER A 6 -3.85 -17.21 -4.10
C SER A 6 -3.55 -16.01 -3.21
N ASP A 7 -3.54 -14.81 -3.77
CA ASP A 7 -3.50 -13.55 -3.02
C ASP A 7 -4.91 -13.00 -2.78
N PHE A 8 -5.03 -11.77 -2.24
CA PHE A 8 -6.31 -11.12 -2.01
C PHE A 8 -7.07 -10.86 -3.33
N GLY A 9 -6.36 -10.59 -4.42
CA GLY A 9 -6.96 -10.42 -5.73
C GLY A 9 -7.68 -11.65 -6.25
N ARG A 10 -7.26 -12.86 -5.83
CA ARG A 10 -7.85 -14.16 -6.19
C ARG A 10 -8.08 -14.37 -7.69
N SER A 11 -7.42 -13.58 -8.49
CA SER A 11 -7.53 -13.61 -9.94
C SER A 11 -6.68 -14.70 -10.58
N ARG A 12 -5.74 -15.25 -9.83
CA ARG A 12 -4.85 -16.35 -10.22
C ARG A 12 -4.74 -17.36 -9.09
N PHE A 13 -4.57 -18.62 -9.48
CA PHE A 13 -4.22 -19.71 -8.59
C PHE A 13 -2.86 -20.27 -9.01
N LEU A 14 -1.87 -20.14 -8.12
CA LEU A 14 -0.49 -20.52 -8.38
C LEU A 14 0.09 -21.18 -7.13
N PRO A 15 -0.06 -22.52 -6.99
CA PRO A 15 0.43 -23.24 -5.82
C PRO A 15 1.96 -23.22 -5.80
N PRO A 16 2.59 -22.81 -4.68
CA PRO A 16 4.03 -22.88 -4.52
C PRO A 16 4.47 -24.33 -4.31
N GLU A 17 5.71 -24.62 -4.69
CA GLU A 17 6.36 -25.89 -4.38
C GLU A 17 6.65 -25.99 -2.87
N LYS A 18 7.13 -24.90 -2.26
CA LYS A 18 7.52 -24.84 -0.86
C LYS A 18 7.05 -23.55 -0.21
N VAL A 19 6.65 -23.65 1.07
CA VAL A 19 6.47 -22.51 1.98
C VAL A 19 7.49 -22.66 3.11
N VAL A 20 8.24 -21.59 3.37
CA VAL A 20 9.31 -21.56 4.38
C VAL A 20 9.08 -20.44 5.38
N ARG A 21 9.55 -20.64 6.61
CA ARG A 21 9.50 -19.66 7.71
C ARG A 21 10.85 -19.54 8.38
N GLU A 22 11.22 -18.32 8.74
CA GLU A 22 12.40 -18.10 9.56
C GLU A 22 12.25 -18.80 10.93
N GLY A 23 13.31 -19.47 11.35
CA GLY A 23 13.37 -20.23 12.59
C GLY A 23 12.89 -21.66 12.47
N GLU A 24 11.97 -21.98 11.57
CA GLU A 24 11.53 -23.36 11.27
C GLU A 24 12.39 -23.99 10.18
N ASP A 25 12.67 -23.23 9.11
CA ASP A 25 13.38 -23.71 7.90
C ASP A 25 14.81 -23.16 7.79
N GLY A 26 15.30 -22.44 8.78
CA GLY A 26 16.60 -21.79 8.81
C GLY A 26 16.52 -20.28 9.06
N THR A 27 17.64 -19.60 8.97
CA THR A 27 17.70 -18.13 9.01
C THR A 27 17.28 -17.55 7.65
N ILE A 28 16.85 -16.30 7.64
CA ILE A 28 16.51 -15.62 6.36
C ILE A 28 17.70 -15.62 5.40
N GLU A 29 18.90 -15.39 5.91
CA GLU A 29 20.14 -15.40 5.14
C GLU A 29 20.41 -16.74 4.44
N GLU A 30 20.16 -17.84 5.14
CA GLU A 30 20.29 -19.20 4.59
C GLU A 30 19.22 -19.45 3.54
N ILE A 31 17.97 -19.19 3.85
CA ILE A 31 16.82 -19.36 2.95
C ILE A 31 17.00 -18.57 1.64
N MET A 32 17.39 -17.29 1.74
CA MET A 32 17.63 -16.43 0.56
C MET A 32 18.78 -16.93 -0.30
N ARG A 33 19.90 -17.29 0.33
CA ARG A 33 21.11 -17.81 -0.35
C ARG A 33 20.84 -19.14 -1.07
N GLU A 34 20.14 -20.06 -0.40
CA GLU A 34 19.81 -21.37 -0.96
C GLU A 34 18.88 -21.26 -2.17
N ALA A 35 17.82 -20.44 -2.07
CA ALA A 35 16.91 -20.21 -3.18
C ALA A 35 17.61 -19.58 -4.38
N ALA A 36 18.49 -18.59 -4.17
CA ALA A 36 19.25 -17.95 -5.23
C ALA A 36 20.27 -18.91 -5.86
N ALA A 37 20.99 -19.70 -5.07
CA ALA A 37 21.97 -20.70 -5.56
C ALA A 37 21.30 -21.81 -6.37
N ALA A 38 20.08 -22.19 -6.01
CA ALA A 38 19.28 -23.17 -6.76
C ALA A 38 18.63 -22.60 -8.03
N GLY A 39 18.72 -21.28 -8.27
CA GLY A 39 17.99 -20.59 -9.34
C GLY A 39 16.47 -20.72 -9.19
N GLN A 40 15.99 -20.90 -7.98
CA GLN A 40 14.57 -21.13 -7.67
C GLN A 40 13.84 -19.78 -7.51
N ASP A 41 12.69 -19.65 -8.18
CA ASP A 41 11.83 -18.49 -8.00
C ASP A 41 11.34 -18.42 -6.54
N MET A 42 11.53 -17.27 -5.91
CA MET A 42 11.14 -17.02 -4.53
C MET A 42 10.37 -15.69 -4.39
N THR A 43 9.42 -15.66 -3.51
CA THR A 43 8.71 -14.41 -3.13
C THR A 43 8.40 -14.38 -1.64
N VAL A 44 8.13 -13.17 -1.12
CA VAL A 44 7.72 -12.96 0.27
C VAL A 44 6.22 -12.74 0.33
N ARG A 45 5.59 -13.30 1.36
CA ARG A 45 4.19 -13.07 1.68
C ARG A 45 4.04 -12.62 3.13
N GLY A 46 3.52 -11.40 3.35
CA GLY A 46 2.99 -10.96 4.63
C GLY A 46 1.51 -11.33 4.76
N ALA A 47 0.64 -10.39 5.02
CA ALA A 47 -0.81 -10.62 5.16
C ALA A 47 -1.53 -11.05 3.85
N GLY A 48 -0.83 -11.18 2.73
CA GLY A 48 -1.37 -11.70 1.45
C GLY A 48 -2.41 -10.79 0.79
N ARG A 49 -2.36 -9.49 1.02
CA ARG A 49 -3.36 -8.51 0.56
C ARG A 49 -3.04 -7.82 -0.76
N SER A 50 -2.06 -8.30 -1.51
CA SER A 50 -1.81 -7.86 -2.89
C SER A 50 -2.90 -8.35 -3.86
N CYS A 51 -3.12 -7.61 -4.95
CA CYS A 51 -4.20 -7.89 -5.90
C CYS A 51 -3.70 -8.35 -7.29
N ASN A 52 -2.38 -8.32 -7.54
CA ASN A 52 -1.82 -8.61 -8.86
C ASN A 52 -0.83 -9.77 -8.89
N SER A 53 -0.99 -10.72 -7.98
CA SER A 53 -0.15 -11.92 -7.90
C SER A 53 1.32 -11.66 -7.50
N GLN A 54 1.62 -10.50 -6.89
CA GLN A 54 2.98 -10.12 -6.49
C GLN A 54 3.60 -11.11 -5.49
N THR A 55 2.75 -11.68 -4.62
CA THR A 55 3.15 -12.64 -3.57
C THR A 55 2.97 -14.10 -3.97
N LEU A 56 2.83 -14.38 -5.27
CA LEU A 56 2.63 -15.74 -5.80
C LEU A 56 3.84 -16.19 -6.61
N THR A 57 4.24 -17.46 -6.43
CA THR A 57 5.27 -18.13 -7.21
C THR A 57 4.97 -19.61 -7.31
N ARG A 58 5.54 -20.30 -8.30
CA ARG A 58 5.59 -21.78 -8.34
C ARG A 58 6.72 -22.35 -7.51
N GLY A 59 7.73 -21.55 -7.17
CA GLY A 59 8.86 -21.95 -6.35
C GLY A 59 8.59 -21.81 -4.85
N THR A 60 9.42 -21.06 -4.15
CA THR A 60 9.36 -20.90 -2.68
C THR A 60 8.64 -19.62 -2.28
N VAL A 61 7.67 -19.72 -1.37
CA VAL A 61 7.09 -18.59 -0.65
C VAL A 61 7.71 -18.50 0.74
N LEU A 62 8.32 -17.36 1.06
CA LEU A 62 8.70 -17.01 2.43
C LEU A 62 7.47 -16.41 3.12
N ASP A 63 6.94 -17.12 4.10
CA ASP A 63 5.86 -16.63 4.97
C ASP A 63 6.46 -15.71 6.04
N ASN A 64 6.18 -14.42 5.91
CA ASN A 64 6.64 -13.38 6.83
C ASN A 64 5.50 -12.80 7.68
N PHE A 65 4.45 -13.55 7.91
CA PHE A 65 3.42 -13.15 8.87
C PHE A 65 3.85 -13.62 10.27
N ARG A 66 3.99 -12.68 11.22
CA ARG A 66 4.53 -12.97 12.56
C ARG A 66 3.65 -12.38 13.66
N ASP A 67 2.76 -13.19 14.18
CA ASP A 67 2.02 -12.84 15.38
C ASP A 67 2.96 -12.78 16.61
N GLY A 68 2.77 -11.73 17.43
CA GLY A 68 3.50 -11.57 18.69
C GLY A 68 4.96 -11.12 18.55
N ALA A 69 5.41 -10.72 17.36
CA ALA A 69 6.72 -10.10 17.20
C ALA A 69 6.80 -8.79 17.99
N THR A 70 7.87 -8.59 18.75
CA THR A 70 7.96 -7.47 19.70
C THR A 70 8.77 -6.30 19.14
N PRO A 71 8.15 -5.11 18.96
CA PRO A 71 8.87 -3.88 18.66
C PRO A 71 9.74 -3.45 19.84
N ARG A 72 10.75 -2.63 19.56
CA ARG A 72 11.59 -2.03 20.62
C ARG A 72 11.89 -0.57 20.29
N PHE A 73 11.83 0.32 21.30
CA PHE A 73 12.37 1.66 21.13
C PHE A 73 13.89 1.60 20.94
N THR A 74 14.39 2.47 20.05
CA THR A 74 15.83 2.72 19.95
C THR A 74 16.25 3.66 21.09
N GLY A 75 17.51 4.12 21.12
CA GLY A 75 17.93 5.10 22.14
C GLY A 75 17.21 6.46 22.07
N GLU A 76 16.38 6.69 21.06
CA GLU A 76 15.57 7.89 20.86
C GLU A 76 14.08 7.54 21.03
N ASP A 77 13.38 8.21 21.96
CA ASP A 77 11.98 7.91 22.35
C ASP A 77 10.96 8.01 21.21
N HIS A 78 11.31 8.69 20.12
CA HIS A 78 10.43 8.83 18.96
C HIS A 78 10.70 7.84 17.83
N LEU A 79 11.68 6.95 18.00
CA LEU A 79 12.04 5.92 17.03
C LEU A 79 11.81 4.53 17.60
N VAL A 80 11.12 3.70 16.79
CA VAL A 80 10.83 2.30 17.12
C VAL A 80 11.38 1.39 16.02
N GLU A 81 12.15 0.38 16.41
CA GLU A 81 12.54 -0.70 15.53
C GLU A 81 11.47 -1.79 15.55
N VAL A 82 11.04 -2.22 14.37
CA VAL A 82 9.95 -3.16 14.21
C VAL A 82 10.34 -4.30 13.26
N PRO A 83 10.03 -5.56 13.59
CA PRO A 83 10.10 -6.66 12.65
C PRO A 83 9.10 -6.46 11.51
N SER A 84 9.49 -6.74 10.27
CA SER A 84 8.63 -6.46 9.10
C SER A 84 7.37 -7.32 9.03
N GLY A 85 7.33 -8.45 9.72
CA GLY A 85 6.19 -9.36 9.75
C GLY A 85 5.08 -9.00 10.73
N ILE A 86 5.30 -8.03 11.64
CA ILE A 86 4.25 -7.54 12.57
C ILE A 86 3.16 -6.78 11.80
N THR A 87 1.92 -6.85 12.26
CA THR A 87 0.83 -6.07 11.70
C THR A 87 0.83 -4.63 12.24
N TRP A 88 0.25 -3.70 11.46
CA TRP A 88 0.03 -2.33 11.95
C TRP A 88 -0.88 -2.29 13.17
N LEU A 89 -1.82 -3.24 13.30
CA LEU A 89 -2.71 -3.34 14.47
C LEU A 89 -1.93 -3.65 15.75
N GLU A 90 -1.03 -4.64 15.69
CA GLU A 90 -0.19 -5.02 16.83
C GLU A 90 0.80 -3.90 17.19
N LEU A 91 1.45 -3.31 16.18
CA LEU A 91 2.37 -2.20 16.37
C LEU A 91 1.68 -0.99 16.99
N GLU A 92 0.52 -0.58 16.45
CA GLU A 92 -0.24 0.57 16.97
C GLU A 92 -0.73 0.32 18.39
N SER A 93 -1.22 -0.89 18.69
CA SER A 93 -1.63 -1.27 20.05
C SER A 93 -0.44 -1.18 21.02
N TRP A 94 0.71 -1.72 20.63
CA TRP A 94 1.94 -1.69 21.44
C TRP A 94 2.45 -0.27 21.69
N LEU A 95 2.39 0.61 20.68
CA LEU A 95 2.76 2.02 20.80
C LEU A 95 1.77 2.79 21.67
N ASN A 96 0.48 2.58 21.51
CA ASN A 96 -0.57 3.28 22.25
C ASN A 96 -0.51 3.03 23.75
N GLU A 97 -0.17 1.82 24.19
CA GLU A 97 0.11 1.52 25.60
C GLU A 97 1.28 2.32 26.18
N ARG A 98 2.16 2.86 25.31
CA ARG A 98 3.37 3.60 25.65
C ARG A 98 3.29 5.09 25.34
N GLY A 99 2.06 5.60 25.10
CA GLY A 99 1.82 7.01 24.81
C GLY A 99 2.31 7.47 23.42
N ARG A 100 2.55 6.52 22.51
CA ARG A 100 3.01 6.79 21.15
C ARG A 100 1.99 6.29 20.12
N ALA A 101 2.11 6.78 18.87
CA ALA A 101 1.28 6.39 17.74
C ALA A 101 2.08 6.44 16.43
N ASN A 102 1.61 5.73 15.41
CA ASN A 102 2.14 5.89 14.06
C ASN A 102 1.50 7.12 13.38
N PRO A 103 2.28 7.98 12.71
CA PRO A 103 1.73 9.15 12.02
C PRO A 103 0.93 8.80 10.77
N VAL A 104 1.18 7.63 10.16
CA VAL A 104 0.49 7.15 8.95
C VAL A 104 0.08 5.70 9.12
N LEU A 105 -1.22 5.45 9.21
CA LEU A 105 -1.79 4.11 9.35
C LEU A 105 -2.69 3.78 8.16
N PRO A 106 -2.61 2.55 7.61
CA PRO A 106 -3.53 2.11 6.57
C PRO A 106 -4.95 1.95 7.13
N SER A 107 -5.96 2.03 6.28
CA SER A 107 -7.35 1.80 6.68
C SER A 107 -7.63 0.37 7.16
N TYR A 108 -6.85 -0.61 6.70
CA TYR A 108 -6.90 -2.00 7.15
C TYR A 108 -5.64 -2.36 7.95
N LEU A 109 -5.75 -2.39 9.28
CA LEU A 109 -4.60 -2.51 10.17
C LEU A 109 -3.97 -3.90 10.25
N ARG A 110 -4.61 -4.95 9.71
CA ARG A 110 -4.03 -6.32 9.68
C ARG A 110 -3.04 -6.54 8.52
N LEU A 111 -2.59 -5.46 7.88
CA LEU A 111 -1.46 -5.51 6.93
C LEU A 111 -0.15 -5.58 7.72
N THR A 112 0.83 -6.33 7.19
CA THR A 112 2.18 -6.35 7.77
C THR A 112 2.95 -5.08 7.42
N VAL A 113 3.79 -4.63 8.35
CA VAL A 113 4.64 -3.44 8.16
C VAL A 113 5.50 -3.59 6.90
N GLY A 114 6.25 -4.68 6.75
CA GLY A 114 7.10 -4.89 5.59
C GLY A 114 6.33 -4.96 4.27
N GLY A 115 5.10 -5.52 4.29
CA GLY A 115 4.24 -5.58 3.10
C GLY A 115 3.85 -4.21 2.59
N THR A 116 3.45 -3.29 3.46
CA THR A 116 3.07 -1.93 3.07
C THR A 116 4.28 -1.05 2.75
N LEU A 117 5.37 -1.17 3.48
CA LEU A 117 6.62 -0.47 3.16
C LEU A 117 7.17 -0.87 1.78
N SER A 118 6.96 -2.12 1.37
CA SER A 118 7.35 -2.60 0.04
C SER A 118 6.58 -1.93 -1.11
N VAL A 119 5.45 -1.29 -0.85
CA VAL A 119 4.64 -0.61 -1.89
C VAL A 119 4.47 0.90 -1.63
N GLY A 120 4.93 1.42 -0.49
CA GLY A 120 4.89 2.84 -0.13
C GLY A 120 4.03 3.13 1.10
N GLY A 121 2.84 2.59 1.18
CA GLY A 121 1.91 2.71 2.32
C GLY A 121 1.24 4.08 2.45
N PHE A 122 -0.06 4.12 2.16
CA PHE A 122 -0.93 5.27 2.41
C PHE A 122 -1.72 5.09 3.70
N GLY A 123 -2.21 6.19 4.23
CA GLY A 123 -3.11 6.17 5.36
C GLY A 123 -3.77 7.50 5.66
N LEU A 124 -4.55 7.51 6.73
CA LEU A 124 -5.33 8.68 7.17
C LEU A 124 -4.47 9.92 7.40
N GLY A 125 -3.30 9.72 8.03
CA GLY A 125 -2.34 10.78 8.32
C GLY A 125 -1.51 11.23 7.12
N SER A 126 -1.69 10.64 5.92
CA SER A 126 -0.93 11.02 4.71
C SER A 126 -1.13 12.48 4.30
N ILE A 127 -2.26 13.08 4.67
CA ILE A 127 -2.54 14.51 4.46
C ILE A 127 -1.54 15.41 5.21
N ARG A 128 -0.87 14.91 6.25
CA ARG A 128 0.16 15.65 7.01
C ARG A 128 1.56 15.08 6.88
N SER A 129 1.67 13.76 6.82
CA SER A 129 2.93 13.06 7.06
C SER A 129 3.46 12.29 5.84
N GLY A 130 2.81 12.37 4.70
CA GLY A 130 3.22 11.64 3.49
C GLY A 130 2.90 10.15 3.56
N LEU A 131 3.79 9.34 3.04
CA LEU A 131 3.67 7.88 3.03
C LEU A 131 4.26 7.24 4.30
N GLN A 132 3.96 5.98 4.52
CA GLN A 132 4.62 5.19 5.57
C GLN A 132 6.14 5.12 5.35
N ILE A 133 6.59 5.03 4.10
CA ILE A 133 8.03 5.02 3.76
C ILE A 133 8.71 6.35 4.09
N ASP A 134 8.02 7.48 4.14
CA ASP A 134 8.56 8.76 4.58
C ASP A 134 8.85 8.78 6.09
N GLN A 135 8.26 7.86 6.85
CA GLN A 135 8.50 7.70 8.29
C GLN A 135 9.70 6.78 8.60
N VAL A 136 10.24 6.11 7.58
CA VAL A 136 11.33 5.16 7.76
C VAL A 136 12.66 5.89 7.88
N ARG A 137 13.33 5.68 9.01
CA ARG A 137 14.70 6.16 9.26
C ARG A 137 15.75 5.23 8.67
N GLU A 138 15.51 3.92 8.82
CA GLU A 138 16.44 2.86 8.48
C GLU A 138 15.68 1.55 8.23
N ILE A 139 16.23 0.68 7.40
CA ILE A 139 15.80 -0.71 7.25
C ILE A 139 16.99 -1.66 7.24
N GLU A 140 16.76 -2.89 7.67
CA GLU A 140 17.65 -4.00 7.33
C GLU A 140 17.08 -4.78 6.13
N VAL A 141 17.91 -4.96 5.12
CA VAL A 141 17.56 -5.73 3.91
C VAL A 141 18.48 -6.94 3.78
N VAL A 142 17.89 -8.12 3.61
CA VAL A 142 18.62 -9.33 3.25
C VAL A 142 18.53 -9.53 1.74
N ASP A 143 19.69 -9.64 1.07
CA ASP A 143 19.76 -9.84 -0.36
C ASP A 143 19.79 -11.33 -0.75
N GLY A 144 19.77 -11.63 -2.06
CA GLY A 144 19.77 -13.01 -2.58
C GLY A 144 21.06 -13.77 -2.31
N THR A 145 22.16 -13.10 -1.92
CA THR A 145 23.42 -13.75 -1.51
C THR A 145 23.40 -14.15 -0.02
N GLY A 146 22.32 -13.82 0.70
CA GLY A 146 22.19 -14.01 2.15
C GLY A 146 22.97 -12.97 2.96
N ARG A 147 23.34 -11.82 2.39
CA ARG A 147 23.96 -10.73 3.12
C ARG A 147 22.91 -9.77 3.65
N THR A 148 23.06 -9.39 4.92
CA THR A 148 22.27 -8.33 5.55
C THR A 148 22.91 -6.97 5.32
N HIS A 149 22.13 -6.01 4.87
CA HIS A 149 22.52 -4.63 4.60
C HIS A 149 21.71 -3.70 5.49
N ARG A 150 22.40 -2.86 6.25
CA ARG A 150 21.79 -1.71 6.90
C ARG A 150 21.64 -0.61 5.88
N CYS A 151 20.43 -0.09 5.71
CA CYS A 151 20.09 0.85 4.64
C CYS A 151 19.35 2.08 5.20
N SER A 152 19.77 3.26 4.74
CA SER A 152 19.15 4.54 5.07
C SER A 152 19.31 5.51 3.91
N SER A 153 18.86 6.76 4.06
CA SER A 153 19.11 7.81 3.06
C SER A 153 20.62 8.09 2.83
N HIS A 154 21.50 7.66 3.74
CA HIS A 154 22.94 7.94 3.72
C HIS A 154 23.81 6.70 3.60
N GLU A 155 23.32 5.53 4.02
CA GLU A 155 24.02 4.25 3.99
C GLU A 155 23.26 3.28 3.09
N ASN A 156 23.93 2.63 2.13
CA ASN A 156 23.32 1.78 1.12
C ASN A 156 22.05 2.44 0.51
N SER A 157 22.16 3.74 0.21
CA SER A 157 21.01 4.59 -0.15
C SER A 157 20.30 4.14 -1.43
N GLU A 158 21.01 3.52 -2.37
CA GLU A 158 20.40 2.94 -3.57
C GLU A 158 19.46 1.79 -3.18
N LEU A 159 19.93 0.84 -2.38
CA LEU A 159 19.12 -0.29 -1.92
C LEU A 159 17.92 0.19 -1.09
N PHE A 160 18.11 1.20 -0.23
CA PHE A 160 17.04 1.83 0.52
C PHE A 160 15.93 2.39 -0.38
N ARG A 161 16.29 3.12 -1.44
CA ARG A 161 15.36 3.76 -2.37
C ARG A 161 14.63 2.78 -3.27
N PHE A 162 15.20 1.59 -3.54
CA PHE A 162 14.56 0.54 -4.31
C PHE A 162 13.79 -0.45 -3.45
N ALA A 163 14.15 -0.65 -2.19
CA ALA A 163 13.43 -1.56 -1.29
C ALA A 163 12.10 -0.95 -0.82
N LEU A 164 12.11 0.34 -0.47
CA LEU A 164 10.91 1.06 -0.06
C LEU A 164 10.09 1.48 -1.29
N GLY A 165 8.84 1.02 -1.37
CA GLY A 165 7.94 1.25 -2.50
C GLY A 165 8.23 0.38 -3.73
N GLY A 166 9.28 -0.45 -3.75
CA GLY A 166 9.76 -1.20 -4.90
C GLY A 166 9.09 -2.56 -5.15
N ALA A 167 7.93 -2.79 -4.57
CA ALA A 167 7.15 -4.03 -4.69
C ALA A 167 7.95 -5.31 -4.34
N GLY A 168 8.89 -5.19 -3.39
CA GLY A 168 9.69 -6.29 -2.87
C GLY A 168 10.82 -6.77 -3.79
N GLN A 169 11.17 -6.02 -4.84
CA GLN A 169 12.17 -6.44 -5.84
C GLN A 169 13.63 -6.35 -5.36
N ALA A 170 13.88 -5.49 -4.37
CA ALA A 170 15.23 -5.15 -3.91
C ALA A 170 15.67 -5.91 -2.64
N GLY A 171 15.10 -7.10 -2.39
CA GLY A 171 15.44 -7.96 -1.28
C GLY A 171 14.34 -8.02 -0.21
N PHE A 172 14.63 -8.75 0.86
CA PHE A 172 13.73 -8.94 1.98
C PHE A 172 13.96 -7.87 3.05
N ILE A 173 12.97 -7.03 3.33
CA ILE A 173 13.01 -6.10 4.48
C ILE A 173 12.80 -6.94 5.74
N ARG A 174 13.83 -7.03 6.59
CA ARG A 174 13.77 -7.77 7.86
C ARG A 174 13.18 -6.93 8.97
N THR A 175 13.74 -5.73 9.16
CA THR A 175 13.32 -4.76 10.18
C THR A 175 13.23 -3.37 9.58
N ALA A 176 12.48 -2.50 10.25
CA ALA A 176 12.44 -1.08 9.94
C ALA A 176 12.49 -0.25 11.22
N VAL A 177 13.19 0.87 11.20
CA VAL A 177 13.16 1.90 12.24
C VAL A 177 12.20 2.99 11.80
N LEU A 178 11.10 3.14 12.52
CA LEU A 178 10.00 4.05 12.20
C LEU A 178 9.98 5.24 13.16
N ARG A 179 9.65 6.41 12.63
CA ARG A 179 9.30 7.59 13.44
C ARG A 179 7.90 7.42 14.01
N THR A 180 7.72 7.80 15.26
CA THR A 180 6.45 7.81 15.96
C THR A 180 6.11 9.22 16.42
N VAL A 181 4.83 9.46 16.70
CA VAL A 181 4.32 10.71 17.27
C VAL A 181 3.75 10.47 18.66
N ALA A 182 3.50 11.53 19.43
CA ALA A 182 2.73 11.41 20.66
C ALA A 182 1.33 10.93 20.35
N ARG A 183 0.79 10.03 21.19
CA ARG A 183 -0.59 9.56 21.08
C ARG A 183 -1.55 10.65 21.53
N GLU A 184 -2.56 10.94 20.72
CA GLU A 184 -3.72 11.73 21.14
C GLU A 184 -4.76 10.81 21.79
N ALA A 185 -5.29 11.19 22.96
CA ALA A 185 -6.25 10.37 23.70
C ALA A 185 -7.60 10.25 22.97
N ALA A 186 -8.01 11.31 22.30
CA ALA A 186 -9.18 11.36 21.44
C ALA A 186 -8.94 12.37 20.32
N VAL A 187 -9.52 12.10 19.18
CA VAL A 187 -9.39 12.91 17.97
C VAL A 187 -10.78 13.37 17.56
N PRO A 188 -11.06 14.69 17.43
CA PRO A 188 -12.32 15.16 16.87
C PRO A 188 -12.46 14.70 15.42
N VAL A 189 -13.61 14.14 15.06
CA VAL A 189 -13.90 13.64 13.71
C VAL A 189 -15.22 14.24 13.22
N SER A 190 -15.21 14.78 12.01
CA SER A 190 -16.39 15.23 11.28
C SER A 190 -16.68 14.28 10.13
N ARG A 191 -17.97 13.93 9.95
CA ARG A 191 -18.45 13.26 8.75
C ARG A 191 -19.16 14.28 7.87
N ILE A 192 -18.83 14.30 6.59
CA ILE A 192 -19.35 15.24 5.59
C ILE A 192 -19.94 14.41 4.46
N GLU A 193 -21.23 14.60 4.17
CA GLU A 193 -21.91 13.95 3.05
C GLU A 193 -21.72 14.77 1.77
N HIS A 194 -21.61 14.08 0.64
CA HIS A 194 -21.45 14.66 -0.69
C HIS A 194 -22.56 14.20 -1.64
N GLY A 195 -22.90 15.05 -2.60
CA GLY A 195 -23.92 14.76 -3.59
C GLY A 195 -23.50 13.76 -4.69
N GLY A 196 -22.21 13.50 -4.82
CA GLY A 196 -21.65 12.59 -5.82
C GLY A 196 -20.14 12.69 -5.96
N LEU A 197 -19.58 12.01 -6.96
CA LEU A 197 -18.14 12.01 -7.24
C LEU A 197 -17.58 13.42 -7.45
N HIS A 198 -18.25 14.22 -8.27
CA HIS A 198 -17.81 15.56 -8.59
C HIS A 198 -17.78 16.48 -7.36
N ASP A 199 -18.77 16.37 -6.48
CA ASP A 199 -18.86 17.15 -5.25
C ASP A 199 -17.73 16.78 -4.27
N LEU A 200 -17.49 15.47 -4.09
CA LEU A 200 -16.37 14.99 -3.27
C LEU A 200 -15.01 15.44 -3.84
N VAL A 201 -14.80 15.31 -5.15
CA VAL A 201 -13.55 15.71 -5.79
C VAL A 201 -13.28 17.20 -5.65
N LYS A 202 -14.29 18.06 -5.77
CA LYS A 202 -14.18 19.51 -5.51
C LYS A 202 -13.85 19.85 -4.06
N TYR A 203 -14.25 19.03 -3.12
CA TYR A 203 -13.97 19.22 -1.71
C TYR A 203 -12.51 18.97 -1.34
N LEU A 204 -11.83 18.02 -2.02
CA LEU A 204 -10.48 17.58 -1.70
C LEU A 204 -9.42 18.70 -1.64
N PRO A 205 -9.33 19.64 -2.61
CA PRO A 205 -8.34 20.72 -2.52
C PRO A 205 -8.56 21.67 -1.35
N GLY A 206 -9.82 21.86 -0.93
CA GLY A 206 -10.17 22.66 0.25
C GLY A 206 -9.62 22.03 1.53
N VAL A 207 -9.95 20.77 1.79
CA VAL A 207 -9.48 20.04 2.98
C VAL A 207 -7.97 19.87 3.00
N ALA A 208 -7.34 19.72 1.83
CA ALA A 208 -5.88 19.64 1.73
C ALA A 208 -5.16 20.92 2.19
N ARG A 209 -5.81 22.09 2.07
CA ARG A 209 -5.26 23.38 2.47
C ARG A 209 -5.59 23.74 3.92
N GLU A 210 -6.51 23.00 4.56
CA GLU A 210 -6.96 23.30 5.93
C GLU A 210 -5.89 22.90 6.96
N PRO A 211 -5.31 23.87 7.71
CA PRO A 211 -4.17 23.59 8.59
C PRO A 211 -4.49 22.66 9.77
N GLY A 212 -5.73 22.71 10.25
CA GLY A 212 -6.18 21.91 11.41
C GLY A 212 -6.51 20.45 11.10
N VAL A 213 -6.50 20.03 9.81
CA VAL A 213 -6.83 18.65 9.45
C VAL A 213 -5.65 17.72 9.77
N GLY A 214 -5.90 16.73 10.64
CA GLY A 214 -4.94 15.70 11.05
C GLY A 214 -5.00 14.42 10.21
N GLY A 215 -6.18 14.07 9.74
CA GLY A 215 -6.42 12.89 8.92
C GLY A 215 -7.63 13.06 8.01
N TYR A 216 -7.61 12.35 6.91
CA TYR A 216 -8.66 12.40 5.89
C TYR A 216 -8.86 11.07 5.19
N PHE A 217 -10.10 10.70 4.96
CA PHE A 217 -10.49 9.82 3.86
C PHE A 217 -11.87 10.19 3.31
N GLY A 218 -12.06 9.95 2.00
CA GLY A 218 -13.36 9.97 1.34
C GLY A 218 -13.77 8.59 0.90
N MET A 219 -15.06 8.32 0.82
CA MET A 219 -15.58 7.02 0.42
C MET A 219 -16.88 7.14 -0.36
N TYR A 220 -17.04 6.22 -1.31
CA TYR A 220 -18.32 5.80 -1.89
C TYR A 220 -18.52 4.32 -1.54
N ASP A 221 -19.62 3.98 -0.90
CA ASP A 221 -19.95 2.62 -0.42
C ASP A 221 -21.18 2.01 -1.11
N ARG A 222 -21.53 2.47 -2.30
CA ARG A 222 -22.75 2.19 -3.10
C ARG A 222 -24.03 2.87 -2.58
N ASN A 223 -24.06 3.34 -1.33
CA ASN A 223 -25.24 3.96 -0.73
C ASN A 223 -25.05 5.47 -0.58
N SER A 224 -23.83 5.89 -0.23
CA SER A 224 -23.52 7.29 0.06
C SER A 224 -22.12 7.68 -0.40
N TRP A 225 -21.94 8.98 -0.58
CA TRP A 225 -20.68 9.63 -0.80
C TRP A 225 -20.36 10.45 0.44
N TYR A 226 -19.25 10.16 1.10
CA TYR A 226 -18.90 10.89 2.32
C TYR A 226 -17.38 11.03 2.50
N SER A 227 -17.03 12.00 3.33
CA SER A 227 -15.67 12.16 3.85
C SER A 227 -15.69 12.09 5.37
N GLN A 228 -14.61 11.55 5.94
CA GLN A 228 -14.29 11.72 7.35
C GLN A 228 -13.01 12.54 7.47
N VAL A 229 -13.09 13.57 8.30
CA VAL A 229 -11.99 14.50 8.57
C VAL A 229 -11.69 14.44 10.06
N SER A 230 -10.45 14.11 10.41
CA SER A 230 -10.00 14.24 11.79
C SER A 230 -9.23 15.54 11.98
N TRP A 231 -9.41 16.16 13.15
CA TRP A 231 -8.85 17.46 13.50
C TRP A 231 -7.73 17.29 14.53
N THR A 232 -6.66 18.03 14.39
CA THR A 232 -5.56 18.03 15.37
C THR A 232 -5.95 18.79 16.63
N ALA A 233 -5.30 18.50 17.75
CA ALA A 233 -5.55 19.16 19.02
C ALA A 233 -5.24 20.67 19.01
N ASP A 234 -4.38 21.11 18.08
CA ASP A 234 -4.00 22.51 17.86
C ASP A 234 -4.79 23.20 16.73
N ALA A 235 -5.83 22.55 16.21
CA ALA A 235 -6.68 23.17 15.20
C ALA A 235 -7.34 24.46 15.75
N ALA A 236 -7.21 25.55 15.00
CA ALA A 236 -7.75 26.86 15.39
C ALA A 236 -9.28 26.85 15.50
N GLU A 237 -9.92 26.10 14.60
CA GLU A 237 -11.38 25.90 14.57
C GLU A 237 -11.66 24.42 14.31
N VAL A 238 -12.52 23.83 15.14
CA VAL A 238 -13.04 22.47 14.96
C VAL A 238 -14.55 22.62 14.74
N PRO A 239 -15.12 22.03 13.67
CA PRO A 239 -16.56 22.13 13.41
C PRO A 239 -17.41 21.65 14.59
N GLU A 240 -18.52 22.33 14.89
CA GLU A 240 -19.41 21.96 16.01
C GLU A 240 -19.93 20.51 15.94
N GLN A 241 -20.12 19.99 14.74
CA GLN A 241 -20.55 18.61 14.49
C GLN A 241 -19.44 17.57 14.69
N ALA A 242 -18.18 17.99 14.91
CA ALA A 242 -17.11 17.06 15.20
C ALA A 242 -17.29 16.46 16.60
N HIS A 243 -17.14 15.15 16.70
CA HIS A 243 -17.24 14.44 17.96
C HIS A 243 -15.92 13.70 18.25
N PRO A 244 -15.51 13.59 19.52
CA PRO A 244 -14.28 12.91 19.88
C PRO A 244 -14.41 11.40 19.64
N VAL A 245 -13.43 10.85 18.93
CA VAL A 245 -13.32 9.41 18.65
C VAL A 245 -12.01 8.92 19.25
N PRO A 246 -12.04 8.04 20.26
CA PRO A 246 -10.86 7.37 20.76
C PRO A 246 -10.37 6.34 19.75
N ALA A 247 -9.06 6.22 19.60
CA ALA A 247 -8.46 5.22 18.71
C ALA A 247 -9.04 5.25 17.26
N TYR A 248 -9.04 6.43 16.63
CA TYR A 248 -9.64 6.70 15.31
C TYR A 248 -9.25 5.65 14.23
N ALA A 249 -7.98 5.28 14.17
CA ALA A 249 -7.53 4.26 13.21
C ALA A 249 -8.17 2.88 13.46
N SER A 250 -8.37 2.51 14.72
CA SER A 250 -9.06 1.26 15.08
C SER A 250 -10.54 1.29 14.72
N LEU A 251 -11.19 2.44 14.87
CA LEU A 251 -12.58 2.62 14.43
C LEU A 251 -12.71 2.45 12.92
N LEU A 252 -11.86 3.11 12.14
CA LEU A 252 -11.86 2.95 10.69
C LEU A 252 -11.57 1.52 10.27
N HIS A 253 -10.65 0.84 10.93
CA HIS A 253 -10.39 -0.57 10.68
C HIS A 253 -11.65 -1.44 10.90
N GLN A 254 -12.40 -1.20 11.98
CA GLN A 254 -13.65 -1.89 12.24
C GLN A 254 -14.71 -1.60 11.17
N GLU A 255 -14.87 -0.35 10.75
CA GLU A 255 -15.78 0.03 9.67
C GLU A 255 -15.41 -0.68 8.36
N VAL A 256 -14.14 -0.71 7.98
CA VAL A 256 -13.66 -1.41 6.78
C VAL A 256 -13.91 -2.92 6.88
N GLU A 257 -13.65 -3.54 8.03
CA GLU A 257 -13.95 -4.97 8.23
C GLU A 257 -15.46 -5.26 8.12
N GLN A 258 -16.31 -4.45 8.71
CA GLN A 258 -17.76 -4.63 8.66
C GLN A 258 -18.31 -4.53 7.24
N HIS A 259 -17.94 -3.49 6.50
CA HIS A 259 -18.46 -3.25 5.15
C HIS A 259 -17.89 -4.22 4.10
N LEU A 260 -16.63 -4.61 4.22
CA LEU A 260 -15.91 -5.38 3.23
C LEU A 260 -15.64 -6.83 3.66
N SER A 261 -16.13 -7.26 4.82
CA SER A 261 -15.82 -8.56 5.42
C SER A 261 -16.05 -9.77 4.48
N PRO A 262 -17.14 -9.87 3.72
CA PRO A 262 -17.33 -10.98 2.78
C PRO A 262 -16.25 -11.03 1.69
N LEU A 263 -15.71 -9.88 1.27
CA LEU A 263 -14.66 -9.75 0.27
C LEU A 263 -13.27 -9.96 0.88
N LEU A 264 -13.06 -9.50 2.11
CA LEU A 264 -11.81 -9.65 2.83
C LEU A 264 -11.52 -11.12 3.18
N HIS A 265 -12.54 -11.89 3.52
CA HIS A 265 -12.42 -13.25 4.05
C HIS A 265 -13.02 -14.32 3.13
N GLY A 266 -13.93 -13.97 2.21
CA GLY A 266 -14.54 -14.92 1.26
C GLY A 266 -13.59 -15.33 0.13
N GLU A 267 -13.79 -16.52 -0.43
CA GLU A 267 -12.97 -17.06 -1.53
C GLU A 267 -13.70 -17.06 -2.90
N THR A 268 -14.95 -16.64 -2.94
CA THR A 268 -15.82 -16.78 -4.10
C THR A 268 -15.63 -15.69 -5.15
N HIS A 269 -15.03 -14.56 -4.77
CA HIS A 269 -14.86 -13.39 -5.64
C HIS A 269 -13.40 -13.14 -6.00
N ALA A 270 -13.17 -12.61 -7.20
CA ALA A 270 -11.95 -11.95 -7.59
C ALA A 270 -12.05 -10.46 -7.19
N ASN A 271 -11.08 -9.99 -6.39
CA ASN A 271 -11.01 -8.60 -5.97
C ASN A 271 -10.06 -7.84 -6.90
N LEU A 272 -10.66 -6.99 -7.69
CA LEU A 272 -10.00 -6.20 -8.72
C LEU A 272 -9.86 -4.75 -8.21
N TRP A 273 -8.99 -4.58 -7.21
CA TRP A 273 -8.74 -3.31 -6.55
C TRP A 273 -7.51 -2.64 -7.14
N ALA A 274 -7.63 -1.37 -7.49
CA ALA A 274 -6.57 -0.58 -8.08
C ALA A 274 -6.64 0.85 -7.55
N ASP A 275 -5.49 1.42 -7.18
CA ASP A 275 -5.39 2.78 -6.68
C ASP A 275 -4.43 3.59 -7.54
N TYR A 276 -4.74 4.85 -7.68
CA TYR A 276 -4.04 5.83 -8.50
C TYR A 276 -3.76 7.09 -7.70
N VAL A 277 -2.61 7.71 -7.93
CA VAL A 277 -2.23 8.98 -7.31
C VAL A 277 -2.08 10.03 -8.39
N LEU A 278 -2.67 11.19 -8.18
CA LEU A 278 -2.83 12.26 -9.15
C LEU A 278 -2.56 13.62 -8.49
N ASP A 279 -2.10 14.60 -9.24
CA ASP A 279 -2.17 16.00 -8.83
C ASP A 279 -3.59 16.55 -8.99
N GLU A 280 -3.83 17.81 -8.63
CA GLU A 280 -5.17 18.42 -8.65
C GLU A 280 -5.80 18.38 -10.05
N ALA A 281 -5.02 18.74 -11.10
CA ALA A 281 -5.52 18.72 -12.48
C ALA A 281 -5.72 17.31 -13.04
N GLY A 282 -4.87 16.37 -12.66
CA GLY A 282 -5.00 14.96 -13.01
C GLY A 282 -6.20 14.31 -12.33
N LEU A 283 -6.47 14.68 -11.06
CA LEU A 283 -7.64 14.24 -10.31
C LEU A 283 -8.95 14.59 -11.02
N GLU A 284 -9.10 15.83 -11.47
CA GLU A 284 -10.30 16.27 -12.19
C GLU A 284 -10.52 15.49 -13.48
N ARG A 285 -9.45 15.32 -14.29
CA ARG A 285 -9.52 14.54 -15.54
C ARG A 285 -9.84 13.07 -15.29
N PHE A 286 -9.19 12.46 -14.32
CA PHE A 286 -9.42 11.07 -13.98
C PHE A 286 -10.83 10.83 -13.44
N ALA A 287 -11.32 11.72 -12.55
CA ALA A 287 -12.65 11.63 -11.99
C ALA A 287 -13.75 11.77 -13.06
N ALA A 288 -13.60 12.69 -14.01
CA ALA A 288 -14.55 12.85 -15.09
C ALA A 288 -14.64 11.59 -15.99
N ALA A 289 -13.51 10.96 -16.29
CA ALA A 289 -13.48 9.71 -17.04
C ALA A 289 -14.06 8.53 -16.22
N LEU A 290 -13.73 8.46 -14.93
CA LEU A 290 -14.26 7.44 -14.02
C LEU A 290 -15.79 7.52 -13.90
N GLU A 291 -16.34 8.73 -13.79
CA GLU A 291 -17.80 8.95 -13.71
C GLU A 291 -18.54 8.38 -14.93
N GLY A 292 -17.98 8.57 -16.12
CA GLY A 292 -18.49 7.94 -17.34
C GLY A 292 -18.48 6.41 -17.26
N LEU A 293 -17.35 5.83 -16.84
CA LEU A 293 -17.19 4.39 -16.70
C LEU A 293 -18.08 3.77 -15.62
N MET A 294 -18.38 4.50 -14.55
CA MET A 294 -19.27 4.04 -13.48
C MET A 294 -20.71 3.85 -13.92
N SER A 295 -21.15 4.58 -14.94
CA SER A 295 -22.49 4.48 -15.51
C SER A 295 -22.66 3.31 -16.50
N GLU A 296 -21.58 2.61 -16.82
CA GLU A 296 -21.54 1.54 -17.82
C GLU A 296 -21.18 0.18 -17.20
N SER A 297 -21.59 -0.92 -17.88
CA SER A 297 -21.08 -2.26 -17.56
C SER A 297 -19.57 -2.34 -17.92
N PRO A 298 -18.73 -2.99 -17.08
CA PRO A 298 -19.10 -3.82 -15.93
C PRO A 298 -19.15 -3.09 -14.57
N LEU A 299 -18.78 -1.80 -14.48
CA LEU A 299 -18.66 -1.13 -13.16
C LEU A 299 -20.02 -0.96 -12.46
N THR A 300 -21.14 -0.81 -13.20
CA THR A 300 -22.48 -0.81 -12.59
C THR A 300 -22.76 -2.05 -11.75
N GLU A 301 -22.13 -3.18 -12.08
CA GLU A 301 -22.34 -4.49 -11.45
C GLU A 301 -21.23 -4.83 -10.46
N THR A 302 -19.98 -4.46 -10.78
CA THR A 302 -18.79 -4.96 -10.08
C THR A 302 -18.14 -3.94 -9.15
N LEU A 303 -18.37 -2.63 -9.33
CA LEU A 303 -17.85 -1.60 -8.43
C LEU A 303 -18.49 -1.74 -7.04
N ILE A 304 -17.69 -1.86 -6.03
CA ILE A 304 -18.14 -2.00 -4.64
C ILE A 304 -17.86 -0.76 -3.80
N SER A 305 -16.77 -0.04 -4.09
CA SER A 305 -16.39 1.17 -3.36
C SER A 305 -15.41 2.00 -4.16
N LEU A 306 -15.42 3.31 -3.91
CA LEU A 306 -14.30 4.20 -4.20
C LEU A 306 -13.73 4.71 -2.89
N TYR A 307 -12.40 4.92 -2.86
CA TYR A 307 -11.68 5.40 -1.69
C TYR A 307 -10.79 6.58 -2.08
N PHE A 308 -10.82 7.65 -1.29
CA PHE A 308 -10.09 8.89 -1.57
C PHE A 308 -9.18 9.24 -0.42
N LEU A 309 -7.98 9.65 -0.73
CA LEU A 309 -6.98 10.13 0.21
C LEU A 309 -6.39 11.46 -0.27
N VAL A 310 -5.91 12.24 0.67
CA VAL A 310 -5.02 13.38 0.41
C VAL A 310 -3.63 13.02 0.91
N VAL A 311 -2.62 13.27 0.10
CA VAL A 311 -1.23 13.00 0.42
C VAL A 311 -0.43 14.28 0.30
N ARG A 312 0.21 14.70 1.37
CA ARG A 312 1.17 15.81 1.37
C ARG A 312 2.58 15.26 1.35
N ARG A 313 3.35 15.61 0.32
CA ARG A 313 4.75 15.21 0.26
C ARG A 313 5.56 15.98 1.29
N PRO A 314 6.23 15.32 2.25
CA PRO A 314 7.14 16.00 3.17
C PRO A 314 8.32 16.63 2.41
N GLU A 315 8.82 17.79 2.85
CA GLU A 315 10.03 18.41 2.29
C GLU A 315 11.27 17.52 2.42
N SER A 316 11.31 16.69 3.48
CA SER A 316 12.38 15.71 3.71
C SER A 316 12.22 14.41 2.92
N SER A 317 11.15 14.25 2.14
CA SER A 317 10.93 13.04 1.32
C SER A 317 12.04 12.87 0.30
N ILE A 318 12.60 11.66 0.27
CA ILE A 318 13.60 11.28 -0.75
C ILE A 318 12.88 10.69 -1.99
N PRO A 319 13.52 10.71 -3.16
CA PRO A 319 12.95 10.10 -4.35
C PRO A 319 13.05 8.57 -4.28
N PHE A 320 11.98 7.89 -3.93
CA PHE A 320 11.85 6.44 -4.04
C PHE A 320 11.52 6.04 -5.49
N ALA A 321 12.13 4.97 -5.99
CA ALA A 321 12.10 4.67 -7.43
C ALA A 321 10.70 4.32 -7.96
N PHE A 322 9.90 3.59 -7.18
CA PHE A 322 8.59 3.07 -7.60
C PHE A 322 7.44 3.47 -6.68
N ALA A 323 7.70 4.33 -5.70
CA ALA A 323 6.64 4.79 -4.81
C ALA A 323 5.54 5.52 -5.59
N PRO A 324 4.29 5.42 -5.15
CA PRO A 324 3.14 6.07 -5.79
C PRO A 324 3.08 7.55 -5.38
N VAL A 325 4.08 8.34 -5.77
CA VAL A 325 4.19 9.77 -5.50
C VAL A 325 4.60 10.54 -6.74
N LEU A 326 4.11 11.77 -6.84
CA LEU A 326 4.41 12.73 -7.89
C LEU A 326 5.36 13.82 -7.36
N ASP A 327 5.89 14.63 -8.27
CA ASP A 327 6.62 15.84 -7.91
C ASP A 327 5.64 17.02 -7.70
N ALA A 328 4.70 16.82 -6.77
CA ALA A 328 3.70 17.80 -6.38
C ALA A 328 3.59 17.81 -4.84
N PRO A 329 3.45 19.00 -4.20
CA PRO A 329 3.41 19.11 -2.73
C PRO A 329 2.15 18.50 -2.12
N VAL A 330 1.04 18.50 -2.86
CA VAL A 330 -0.22 17.86 -2.50
C VAL A 330 -0.68 16.98 -3.64
N GLN A 331 -1.10 15.79 -3.31
CA GLN A 331 -1.52 14.75 -4.24
C GLN A 331 -2.76 14.06 -3.72
N TYR A 332 -3.49 13.41 -4.60
CA TYR A 332 -4.78 12.78 -4.29
C TYR A 332 -4.75 11.31 -4.70
N GLY A 333 -5.07 10.43 -3.76
CA GLY A 333 -5.25 9.01 -4.02
C GLY A 333 -6.70 8.69 -4.36
N ILE A 334 -6.93 7.92 -5.40
CA ILE A 334 -8.24 7.34 -5.74
C ILE A 334 -8.09 5.83 -5.82
N GLY A 335 -8.82 5.10 -4.95
CA GLY A 335 -8.97 3.66 -5.04
C GLY A 335 -10.27 3.30 -5.74
N VAL A 336 -10.20 2.43 -6.74
CA VAL A 336 -11.35 1.87 -7.47
C VAL A 336 -11.44 0.38 -7.13
N PHE A 337 -12.40 0.03 -6.28
CA PHE A 337 -12.54 -1.30 -5.73
C PHE A 337 -13.70 -2.03 -6.39
N ALA A 338 -13.37 -2.91 -7.32
CA ALA A 338 -14.33 -3.78 -7.98
C ALA A 338 -14.19 -5.23 -7.50
N SER A 339 -15.29 -5.98 -7.55
CA SER A 339 -15.32 -7.38 -7.18
C SER A 339 -16.31 -8.12 -8.09
N ALA A 340 -15.89 -9.27 -8.60
CA ALA A 340 -16.72 -10.11 -9.45
C ALA A 340 -16.65 -11.58 -8.99
N ALA A 341 -17.74 -12.31 -9.14
CA ALA A 341 -17.75 -13.74 -8.85
C ALA A 341 -16.71 -14.46 -9.73
N ARG A 342 -15.85 -15.28 -9.13
CA ARG A 342 -14.80 -16.03 -9.88
C ARG A 342 -15.37 -16.99 -10.92
N SER A 343 -16.61 -17.43 -10.73
CA SER A 343 -17.34 -18.26 -11.69
C SER A 343 -17.79 -17.48 -12.94
N ASP A 344 -17.95 -16.14 -12.83
CA ASP A 344 -18.21 -15.26 -13.96
C ASP A 344 -16.90 -14.72 -14.56
N THR A 345 -16.25 -15.57 -15.36
CA THR A 345 -15.00 -15.22 -16.02
C THR A 345 -15.15 -14.05 -17.01
N GLY A 346 -16.36 -13.87 -17.55
CA GLY A 346 -16.69 -12.75 -18.43
C GLY A 346 -16.67 -11.41 -17.68
N ALA A 347 -17.37 -11.31 -16.55
CA ALA A 347 -17.35 -10.11 -15.71
C ALA A 347 -15.93 -9.79 -15.22
N VAL A 348 -15.17 -10.80 -14.74
CA VAL A 348 -13.77 -10.62 -14.34
C VAL A 348 -12.92 -10.06 -15.48
N SER A 349 -13.08 -10.59 -16.71
CA SER A 349 -12.31 -10.13 -17.87
C SER A 349 -12.68 -8.70 -18.27
N ARG A 350 -13.97 -8.36 -18.36
CA ARG A 350 -14.42 -6.99 -18.67
C ARG A 350 -13.96 -5.98 -17.62
N THR A 351 -14.05 -6.32 -16.33
CA THR A 351 -13.59 -5.44 -15.26
C THR A 351 -12.09 -5.18 -15.35
N ARG A 352 -11.29 -6.19 -15.72
CA ARG A 352 -9.85 -6.00 -15.97
C ARG A 352 -9.57 -5.08 -17.16
N GLN A 353 -10.38 -5.12 -18.20
CA GLN A 353 -10.27 -4.19 -19.32
C GLN A 353 -10.51 -2.74 -18.87
N VAL A 354 -11.53 -2.52 -18.03
CA VAL A 354 -11.77 -1.19 -17.44
C VAL A 354 -10.60 -0.76 -16.55
N GLN A 355 -10.02 -1.66 -15.76
CA GLN A 355 -8.83 -1.34 -14.97
C GLN A 355 -7.63 -0.98 -15.84
N ARG A 356 -7.46 -1.65 -16.98
CA ARG A 356 -6.42 -1.27 -17.95
C ARG A 356 -6.70 0.12 -18.52
N GLN A 357 -7.93 0.43 -18.88
CA GLN A 357 -8.33 1.76 -19.35
C GLN A 357 -8.09 2.84 -18.28
N LEU A 358 -8.43 2.59 -17.03
CA LEU A 358 -8.15 3.50 -15.92
C LEU A 358 -6.63 3.72 -15.71
N LEU A 359 -5.83 2.67 -15.92
CA LEU A 359 -4.37 2.78 -15.83
C LEU A 359 -3.80 3.66 -16.96
N GLU A 360 -4.33 3.56 -18.16
CA GLU A 360 -3.98 4.41 -19.31
C GLU A 360 -4.39 5.87 -19.05
N ILE A 361 -5.61 6.10 -18.57
CA ILE A 361 -6.10 7.43 -18.18
C ILE A 361 -5.22 8.03 -17.07
N CYS A 362 -4.79 7.22 -16.09
CA CYS A 362 -3.87 7.66 -15.06
C CYS A 362 -2.51 8.10 -15.67
N ALA A 363 -1.98 7.37 -16.64
CA ALA A 363 -0.75 7.73 -17.33
C ALA A 363 -0.89 9.05 -18.12
N GLU A 364 -1.96 9.22 -18.87
CA GLU A 364 -2.30 10.45 -19.61
C GLU A 364 -2.51 11.65 -18.67
N ALA A 365 -3.05 11.41 -17.48
CA ALA A 365 -3.23 12.42 -16.44
C ALA A 365 -1.94 12.76 -15.68
N GLY A 366 -0.80 12.11 -15.99
CA GLY A 366 0.47 12.31 -15.29
C GLY A 366 0.50 11.67 -13.89
N GLY A 367 -0.42 10.75 -13.62
CA GLY A 367 -0.54 10.08 -12.33
C GLY A 367 0.46 8.94 -12.11
N ARG A 368 0.28 8.24 -10.98
CA ARG A 368 1.06 7.05 -10.59
C ARG A 368 0.14 5.96 -10.07
N PRO A 369 0.31 4.68 -10.47
CA PRO A 369 -0.39 3.55 -9.88
C PRO A 369 0.25 3.14 -8.54
N TYR A 370 -0.58 2.66 -7.62
CA TYR A 370 -0.13 2.08 -6.36
C TYR A 370 0.05 0.56 -6.50
N LEU A 371 1.28 0.08 -6.36
CA LEU A 371 1.73 -1.23 -6.84
C LEU A 371 1.12 -2.46 -6.17
N TYR A 372 0.38 -2.33 -5.06
CA TYR A 372 -0.33 -3.50 -4.51
C TYR A 372 -1.54 -3.90 -5.38
N GLY A 373 -2.06 -2.94 -6.16
CA GLY A 373 -3.31 -3.03 -6.92
C GLY A 373 -3.24 -3.94 -8.15
N ALA A 374 -4.42 -4.25 -8.67
CA ALA A 374 -4.62 -5.14 -9.82
C ALA A 374 -4.37 -4.40 -11.16
N HIS A 375 -3.18 -3.90 -11.36
CA HIS A 375 -2.80 -3.15 -12.54
C HIS A 375 -2.36 -4.06 -13.69
N ALA A 376 -2.91 -3.83 -14.89
CA ALA A 376 -2.57 -4.55 -16.11
C ALA A 376 -1.43 -3.85 -16.88
N PHE A 377 -0.20 -3.93 -16.34
CA PHE A 377 0.98 -3.37 -16.98
C PHE A 377 1.38 -4.09 -18.27
N ASP A 378 2.00 -3.35 -19.18
CA ASP A 378 2.94 -3.80 -20.19
C ASP A 378 4.25 -2.98 -20.08
N GLU A 379 5.22 -3.26 -20.95
CA GLU A 379 6.50 -2.56 -20.92
C GLU A 379 6.38 -1.05 -21.22
N GLU A 380 5.45 -0.66 -22.08
CA GLU A 380 5.23 0.74 -22.45
C GLU A 380 4.73 1.55 -21.26
N LEU A 381 3.69 1.06 -20.56
CA LEU A 381 3.17 1.70 -19.35
C LEU A 381 4.20 1.72 -18.22
N LEU A 382 4.98 0.66 -18.04
CA LEU A 382 6.06 0.68 -17.05
C LEU A 382 7.08 1.79 -17.35
N ARG A 383 7.48 1.96 -18.62
CA ARG A 383 8.38 3.04 -19.03
C ARG A 383 7.75 4.41 -18.86
N THR A 384 6.47 4.55 -19.16
CA THR A 384 5.72 5.81 -18.97
C THR A 384 5.68 6.21 -17.50
N PHE A 385 5.35 5.29 -16.60
CA PHE A 385 5.24 5.60 -15.17
C PHE A 385 6.59 5.79 -14.48
N TYR A 386 7.60 4.98 -14.77
CA TYR A 386 8.82 4.91 -13.97
C TYR A 386 10.09 5.36 -14.71
N GLY A 387 10.02 5.47 -16.03
CA GLY A 387 11.14 5.82 -16.88
C GLY A 387 12.17 4.68 -17.05
N ALA A 388 12.88 4.70 -18.16
CA ALA A 388 13.86 3.67 -18.50
C ALA A 388 15.03 3.58 -17.50
N SER A 389 15.38 4.69 -16.83
CA SER A 389 16.48 4.72 -15.86
C SER A 389 16.15 3.92 -14.59
N ALA A 390 14.96 4.12 -14.00
CA ALA A 390 14.56 3.39 -12.80
C ALA A 390 14.41 1.89 -13.08
N LEU A 391 13.84 1.54 -14.26
CA LEU A 391 13.67 0.14 -14.67
C LEU A 391 15.02 -0.56 -14.88
N ARG A 392 15.99 0.08 -15.56
CA ARG A 392 17.35 -0.46 -15.67
C ARG A 392 18.05 -0.54 -14.31
N GLY A 393 17.91 0.50 -13.48
CA GLY A 393 18.53 0.54 -12.15
C GLY A 393 18.09 -0.61 -11.26
N VAL A 394 16.80 -0.96 -11.25
CA VAL A 394 16.33 -2.10 -10.45
C VAL A 394 16.86 -3.44 -11.00
N GLU A 395 16.95 -3.63 -12.32
CA GLU A 395 17.50 -4.86 -12.89
C GLU A 395 19.01 -5.00 -12.61
N GLU A 396 19.79 -3.93 -12.74
CA GLU A 396 21.21 -3.91 -12.38
C GLU A 396 21.42 -4.20 -10.89
N LEU A 397 20.59 -3.62 -10.02
CA LEU A 397 20.60 -3.89 -8.58
C LEU A 397 20.28 -5.37 -8.31
N ARG A 398 19.26 -5.93 -8.95
CA ARG A 398 18.87 -7.35 -8.79
C ARG A 398 19.98 -8.31 -9.18
N VAL A 399 20.69 -8.03 -10.29
CA VAL A 399 21.86 -8.82 -10.69
C VAL A 399 22.98 -8.74 -9.66
N ARG A 400 23.31 -7.52 -9.20
CA ARG A 400 24.39 -7.26 -8.24
C ARG A 400 24.15 -7.92 -6.87
N HIS A 401 22.89 -8.01 -6.44
CA HIS A 401 22.48 -8.56 -5.16
C HIS A 401 21.90 -9.98 -5.22
N GLY A 402 22.07 -10.72 -6.31
CA GLY A 402 21.60 -12.10 -6.44
C GLY A 402 20.08 -12.27 -6.40
N LEU A 403 19.31 -11.26 -6.83
CA LEU A 403 17.86 -11.20 -6.71
C LEU A 403 17.11 -11.53 -8.02
N THR A 404 17.79 -12.08 -9.03
CA THR A 404 17.20 -12.33 -10.36
C THR A 404 15.98 -13.26 -10.34
N HIS A 405 15.89 -14.15 -9.34
CA HIS A 405 14.77 -15.07 -9.11
C HIS A 405 13.84 -14.64 -7.97
N PHE A 406 14.09 -13.48 -7.35
CA PHE A 406 13.31 -12.98 -6.21
C PHE A 406 12.21 -12.02 -6.68
N SER A 407 10.97 -12.17 -6.15
CA SER A 407 9.82 -11.28 -6.41
C SER A 407 9.58 -10.92 -7.89
N ARG A 408 9.71 -11.90 -8.79
CA ARG A 408 9.62 -11.71 -10.26
C ARG A 408 8.24 -11.23 -10.76
N ARG A 409 7.24 -11.20 -9.91
CA ARG A 409 5.87 -10.80 -10.25
C ARG A 409 5.49 -9.41 -9.71
N ALA A 410 6.45 -8.60 -9.33
CA ALA A 410 6.23 -7.26 -8.80
C ALA A 410 5.27 -6.40 -9.66
N PHE A 411 5.38 -6.50 -10.98
CA PHE A 411 4.50 -5.84 -11.95
C PHE A 411 3.49 -6.81 -12.59
N GLY A 412 2.88 -7.70 -11.81
CA GLY A 412 1.92 -8.68 -12.33
C GLY A 412 2.53 -9.78 -13.20
N GLY A 413 3.85 -9.84 -13.31
CA GLY A 413 4.62 -10.79 -14.13
C GLY A 413 5.14 -10.20 -15.44
N VAL A 414 4.90 -8.93 -15.70
CA VAL A 414 5.64 -8.17 -16.73
C VAL A 414 7.05 -7.90 -16.20
N ARG A 415 8.05 -8.05 -17.05
CA ARG A 415 9.44 -7.69 -16.73
C ARG A 415 9.69 -6.25 -17.18
N PRO A 416 10.40 -5.46 -16.39
CA PRO A 416 10.77 -4.10 -16.77
C PRO A 416 11.73 -4.05 -17.94
#